data_f7b8dc26a64e2cbe54eea83159f6677b
#
_entry.id   f7b8dc26a64e2cbe54eea83159f6677b
#
_cell.length_a   1.000
_cell.length_b   1.000
_cell.length_c   1.000
_cell.angle_alpha   90.00
_cell.angle_beta   90.00
_cell.angle_gamma   90.00
#
_symmetry.space_group_name_H-M   'P 1'
#
loop_
_entity.id
_entity.type
_entity.pdbx_description
1 polymer ?
#
loop_
_entity_poly.entity_id
_entity_poly.type
_entity_poly.pdbx_seq_one_letter_code
_entity_poly.pdbx_strand_id
1 'polypeptide(L)' 'MSKRQAARELAHRSNDGLDVTLLWQPVGDELTVCVCDERIGAYFEIHPEPFVALDVFHHPHAYLDFASVYYEDQRLAA' A
#
# COMPACT_ATOMS: atom_id res chain seq x y z
N MET A 1 18.45 -16.87 -7.86
CA MET A 1 18.20 -16.57 -7.66
C MET A 1 18.01 -15.78 -6.87
N SER A 2 17.53 -15.39 -6.85
CA SER A 2 17.37 -14.53 -6.15
C SER A 2 17.36 -14.86 -4.94
N LYS A 3 18.00 -14.63 -4.33
CA LYS A 3 18.04 -14.85 -3.19
C LYS A 3 17.41 -13.94 -2.40
N ARG A 4 16.93 -12.79 -2.84
CA ARG A 4 16.30 -11.89 -2.07
C ARG A 4 15.01 -12.41 -1.70
N GLN A 5 14.51 -12.26 -0.51
CA GLN A 5 13.17 -12.59 -0.11
C GLN A 5 12.22 -11.61 -0.68
N ALA A 6 11.27 -12.06 -1.42
CA ALA A 6 10.23 -11.19 -1.94
C ALA A 6 9.21 -10.91 -0.85
N ALA A 7 8.59 -9.75 -0.92
CA ALA A 7 7.51 -9.44 -0.02
C ALA A 7 6.35 -10.41 -0.27
N ARG A 8 5.67 -10.80 0.78
CA ARG A 8 4.55 -11.71 0.68
C ARG A 8 3.26 -10.96 0.81
N GLU A 9 2.32 -11.28 -0.07
CA GLU A 9 1.00 -10.68 0.01
C GLU A 9 0.22 -11.39 1.08
N LEU A 10 -0.13 -10.68 2.13
CA LEU A 10 -0.91 -11.25 3.22
C LEU A 10 -2.40 -11.05 3.01
N ALA A 11 -2.79 -9.97 2.36
CA ALA A 11 -4.19 -9.68 2.11
C ALA A 11 -4.30 -8.72 0.95
N HIS A 12 -5.41 -8.78 0.25
CA HIS A 12 -5.65 -7.91 -0.89
C HIS A 12 -7.15 -7.69 -1.04
N ARG A 13 -7.54 -6.48 -1.34
CA ARG A 13 -8.92 -6.20 -1.67
C ARG A 13 -8.96 -5.21 -2.82
N SER A 14 -9.98 -5.31 -3.62
CA SER A 14 -10.14 -4.45 -4.79
C SER A 14 -11.62 -4.13 -4.91
N ASN A 15 -11.94 -2.85 -4.98
CA ASN A 15 -13.33 -2.45 -4.97
C ASN A 15 -13.45 -1.04 -5.54
N ASP A 16 -14.28 -0.87 -6.56
CA ASP A 16 -14.60 0.45 -7.10
C ASP A 16 -13.37 1.28 -7.46
N GLY A 17 -12.38 0.66 -8.06
CA GLY A 17 -11.19 1.38 -8.49
C GLY A 17 -10.16 1.56 -7.40
N LEU A 18 -10.40 0.99 -6.23
CA LEU A 18 -9.45 1.06 -5.13
C LEU A 18 -8.85 -0.32 -4.92
N ASP A 19 -7.54 -0.38 -4.97
CA ASP A 19 -6.81 -1.64 -4.87
C ASP A 19 -5.84 -1.52 -3.70
N VAL A 20 -6.03 -2.34 -2.68
CA VAL A 20 -5.23 -2.27 -1.46
C VAL A 20 -4.60 -3.62 -1.19
N THR A 21 -3.30 -3.62 -0.98
CA THR A 21 -2.56 -4.85 -0.73
C THR A 21 -1.74 -4.69 0.54
N LEU A 22 -1.82 -5.69 1.42
CA LEU A 22 -0.99 -5.73 2.61
C LEU A 22 0.14 -6.70 2.35
N LEU A 23 1.36 -6.20 2.40
CA LEU A 23 2.55 -6.99 2.14
C LEU A 23 3.38 -7.11 3.40
N TRP A 24 4.08 -8.24 3.52
CA TRP A 24 5.02 -8.48 4.59
C TRP A 24 6.37 -8.80 3.99
N GLN A 25 7.38 -8.06 4.42
CA GLN A 25 8.75 -8.30 3.98
C GLN A 25 9.46 -9.06 5.09
N PRO A 26 9.80 -10.34 4.85
CA PRO A 26 10.44 -11.14 5.91
C PRO A 26 11.77 -10.55 6.39
N VAL A 27 12.54 -10.02 5.46
CA VAL A 27 13.78 -9.37 5.83
C VAL A 27 13.44 -8.04 6.46
N GLY A 28 13.74 -7.89 7.74
CA GLY A 28 13.39 -6.66 8.45
C GLY A 28 12.02 -6.69 9.08
N ASP A 29 11.23 -7.71 8.78
CA ASP A 29 9.90 -7.89 9.37
C ASP A 29 9.06 -6.63 9.22
N GLU A 30 8.97 -6.14 8.00
CA GLU A 30 8.22 -4.91 7.72
C GLU A 30 6.90 -5.19 7.06
N LEU A 31 5.91 -4.41 7.44
CA LEU A 31 4.61 -4.45 6.79
C LEU A 31 4.44 -3.22 5.91
N THR A 32 3.81 -3.41 4.77
CA THR A 32 3.53 -2.32 3.84
C THR A 32 2.11 -2.45 3.35
N VAL A 33 1.39 -1.35 3.37
CA VAL A 33 0.07 -1.28 2.73
C VAL A 33 0.23 -0.46 1.47
N CYS A 34 0.03 -1.11 0.33
CA CYS A 34 0.14 -0.47 -0.98
C CYS A 34 -1.25 -0.14 -1.46
N VAL A 35 -1.47 1.09 -1.85
CA VAL A 35 -2.79 1.54 -2.28
C VAL A 35 -2.70 2.14 -3.67
N CYS A 36 -3.54 1.64 -4.55
CA CYS A 36 -3.67 2.19 -5.89
C CYS A 36 -5.12 2.64 -6.05
N ASP A 37 -5.32 3.94 -6.17
CA ASP A 37 -6.66 4.50 -6.27
C ASP A 37 -6.83 5.03 -7.67
N GLU A 38 -7.48 4.23 -8.51
CA GLU A 38 -7.66 4.59 -9.91
C GLU A 38 -8.65 5.73 -10.09
N ARG A 39 -9.51 5.95 -9.10
CA ARG A 39 -10.50 7.00 -9.21
C ARG A 39 -9.87 8.37 -9.27
N ILE A 40 -8.71 8.54 -8.63
CA ILE A 40 -8.01 9.80 -8.63
C ILE A 40 -6.59 9.68 -9.18
N GLY A 41 -6.25 8.50 -9.69
CA GLY A 41 -4.94 8.28 -10.28
C GLY A 41 -3.81 8.39 -9.28
N ALA A 42 -4.01 7.91 -8.06
CA ALA A 42 -3.01 8.03 -7.01
C ALA A 42 -2.49 6.66 -6.59
N TYR A 43 -1.24 6.65 -6.19
CA TYR A 43 -0.61 5.47 -5.61
C TYR A 43 0.17 5.91 -4.38
N PHE A 44 0.03 5.16 -3.29
CA PHE A 44 0.83 5.46 -2.11
C PHE A 44 1.06 4.20 -1.28
N GLU A 45 2.06 4.27 -0.41
CA GLU A 45 2.43 3.18 0.46
C GLU A 45 2.54 3.67 1.89
N ILE A 46 2.11 2.85 2.82
CA ILE A 46 2.22 3.14 4.24
C ILE A 46 2.90 1.95 4.89
N HIS A 47 3.79 2.21 5.84
CA HIS A 47 4.49 1.16 6.55
C HIS A 47 4.01 1.16 8.01
N PRO A 48 2.90 0.48 8.30
CA PRO A 48 2.29 0.58 9.62
C PRO A 48 2.96 -0.31 10.64
N GLU A 49 2.77 0.04 11.90
CA GLU A 49 3.09 -0.88 12.97
C GLU A 49 2.13 -2.06 12.90
N PRO A 50 2.57 -3.22 13.36
CA PRO A 50 1.71 -4.41 13.22
C PRO A 50 0.32 -4.26 13.84
N PHE A 51 0.23 -3.55 14.96
CA PHE A 51 -1.07 -3.47 15.64
C PHE A 51 -2.06 -2.56 14.94
N VAL A 52 -1.61 -1.75 13.98
CA VAL A 52 -2.55 -0.93 13.21
C VAL A 52 -2.62 -1.33 11.75
N ALA A 53 -1.91 -2.38 11.37
CA ALA A 53 -1.80 -2.73 9.95
C ALA A 53 -3.16 -3.03 9.33
N LEU A 54 -4.02 -3.75 10.04
CA LEU A 54 -5.33 -4.06 9.47
C LEU A 54 -6.21 -2.82 9.37
N ASP A 55 -6.08 -1.91 10.33
CA ASP A 55 -6.84 -0.68 10.24
C ASP A 55 -6.40 0.15 9.05
N VAL A 56 -5.08 0.21 8.81
CA VAL A 56 -4.57 0.90 7.64
C VAL A 56 -5.05 0.21 6.37
N PHE A 57 -5.05 -1.11 6.37
CA PHE A 57 -5.50 -1.87 5.21
C PHE A 57 -6.96 -1.57 4.87
N HIS A 58 -7.79 -1.42 5.88
CA HIS A 58 -9.22 -1.17 5.64
C HIS A 58 -9.53 0.31 5.45
N HIS A 59 -8.70 1.21 5.98
CA HIS A 59 -8.97 2.64 5.90
C HIS A 59 -7.70 3.41 5.54
N PRO A 60 -7.10 3.10 4.39
CA PRO A 60 -5.79 3.67 4.07
C PRO A 60 -5.80 5.18 3.92
N HIS A 61 -6.90 5.75 3.45
CA HIS A 61 -6.92 7.20 3.24
C HIS A 61 -6.88 7.98 4.55
N ALA A 62 -7.26 7.33 5.65
CA ALA A 62 -7.17 7.98 6.95
C ALA A 62 -5.71 8.14 7.40
N TYR A 63 -4.79 7.43 6.71
CA TYR A 63 -3.39 7.41 7.09
C TYR A 63 -2.50 8.05 6.04
N LEU A 64 -3.07 8.88 5.17
CA LEU A 64 -2.28 9.48 4.10
C LEU A 64 -1.10 10.29 4.62
N ASP A 65 -1.24 10.89 5.79
CA ASP A 65 -0.15 11.69 6.34
C ASP A 65 1.08 10.84 6.66
N PHE A 66 0.92 9.53 6.71
CA PHE A 66 2.01 8.62 7.01
C PHE A 66 2.52 7.90 5.78
N ALA A 67 2.04 8.29 4.60
CA ALA A 67 2.48 7.63 3.37
C ALA A 67 3.94 7.95 3.09
N SER A 68 4.71 6.92 2.78
CA SER A 68 6.11 7.10 2.47
C SER A 68 6.33 7.35 0.99
N VAL A 69 5.38 6.92 0.16
CA VAL A 69 5.46 7.10 -1.29
C VAL A 69 4.07 7.56 -1.73
N TYR A 70 4.02 8.62 -2.52
CA TYR A 70 2.73 9.12 -2.98
C TYR A 70 2.90 9.70 -4.38
N TYR A 71 2.18 9.13 -5.33
CA TYR A 71 2.17 9.63 -6.70
C TYR A 71 0.76 9.89 -7.12
N GLU A 72 0.55 10.97 -7.84
CA GLU A 72 -0.71 11.18 -8.53
C GLU A 72 -0.44 11.04 -10.00
N ASP A 73 -1.44 10.56 -10.72
CA ASP A 73 -1.28 10.34 -12.15
C ASP A 73 -1.30 11.68 -12.86
N GLN A 74 -0.14 12.15 -13.21
CA GLN A 74 0.00 13.45 -13.83
C GLN A 74 -0.32 13.45 -15.31
N ARG A 75 -0.47 12.27 -15.89
CA ARG A 75 -0.79 12.21 -17.30
C ARG A 75 -2.13 12.83 -17.57
N LEU A 76 -3.01 12.75 -16.61
CA LEU A 76 -4.34 13.30 -16.81
C LEU A 76 -4.32 14.81 -16.82
N ALA A 77 -3.29 15.40 -16.27
CA ALA A 77 -3.19 16.83 -16.24
C ALA A 77 -2.53 17.40 -17.47
N ALA A 78 -1.90 16.54 -18.21
CA ALA A 78 -1.13 17.03 -19.37
C ALA A 78 -2.00 17.41 -20.55
#